data_f8440f80e2a2b8dd5d46d7a2cfdad343
#
_entry.id   f8440f80e2a2b8dd5d46d7a2cfdad343
#
_cell.length_a   1.000
_cell.length_b   1.000
_cell.length_c   1.000
_cell.angle_alpha   90.00
_cell.angle_beta   90.00
_cell.angle_gamma   90.00
#
_symmetry.space_group_name_H-M   'P 1'
#
loop_
_entity.id
_entity.type
_entity.pdbx_description
1 polymer ?
#
loop_
_entity_poly.entity_id
_entity_poly.type
_entity_poly.pdbx_seq_one_letter_code
_entity_poly.pdbx_strand_id
1 'polypeptide(L)'
;MKKVSKLLMTGLFLGTLILGGCSNGGNTSDSTAKENGGANTDEKVKVSFWAAAVSEDRQEFFDWFAEHVTEIYPNIELDMLGVPGSLDDYRQKLDVAIQAGTAPDITNDFRPQLVANGYYENLNEYFDNWEDKNLISDELVNSNKTYDPTGEGLYALPYGSQPWNMWTRVDWLDEINQEIPTTWDQFFSDIESLTDKSDNRFGMAIRGGAGSANTLEMLMYSYSGITNYFDDNGKATINDPKHVEFLQKYLIDAYGNYTAEDDLTKSWTELASAFQSGRAGFVFHNLGSGKSMAEAFENDTTKFAAAPFPESKEGYIVHAGLMPLGLSMNSESENKDAVWKVITLYLSKEVQEKYGELYGEVPANSEARDTDFFQNTQYMKVGTDIIEGKNIKFNDTPYYLPSYTNVQSDMEAQIQATMSGNMTPEELLNEWAEQLETAKAEYEEWAN
;
A
#
# COMPACT_ATOMS: atom_id res chain seq x y z
N MET A 1 14.09 52.79 1.88
CA MET A 1 15.27 53.51 1.32
C MET A 1 16.45 52.57 1.35
N LYS A 2 16.88 52.11 0.27
CA LYS A 2 18.17 51.99 -0.45
C LYS A 2 18.06 50.91 -1.52
N LYS A 3 18.08 51.38 -2.75
CA LYS A 3 18.30 50.61 -4.00
C LYS A 3 19.76 50.26 -4.11
N VAL A 4 20.09 49.16 -4.76
CA VAL A 4 21.27 48.91 -5.61
C VAL A 4 21.11 47.47 -6.16
N SER A 5 21.35 47.07 -7.37
CA SER A 5 21.65 47.61 -8.70
C SER A 5 21.90 46.38 -9.57
N LYS A 6 21.38 46.38 -10.75
CA LYS A 6 21.56 45.34 -11.80
C LYS A 6 23.04 45.28 -12.25
N LEU A 7 23.53 44.08 -12.53
CA LEU A 7 24.64 43.93 -13.48
C LEU A 7 24.30 42.84 -14.51
N LEU A 8 24.07 43.29 -15.72
CA LEU A 8 24.09 42.47 -16.95
C LEU A 8 25.57 42.17 -17.28
N MET A 9 25.85 40.93 -17.68
CA MET A 9 27.05 40.64 -18.44
C MET A 9 26.70 39.72 -19.60
N THR A 10 26.68 40.34 -20.77
CA THR A 10 26.54 39.75 -22.10
C THR A 10 27.90 39.21 -22.49
N GLY A 11 27.97 37.94 -22.86
CA GLY A 11 29.17 37.32 -23.45
C GLY A 11 28.83 36.58 -24.75
N LEU A 12 29.06 37.24 -25.83
CA LEU A 12 28.96 36.76 -27.20
C LEU A 12 30.23 35.93 -27.55
N PHE A 13 30.08 34.71 -28.07
CA PHE A 13 31.14 34.06 -28.81
C PHE A 13 30.62 33.45 -30.11
N LEU A 14 31.13 34.01 -31.19
CA LEU A 14 30.97 33.64 -32.60
C LEU A 14 31.87 32.44 -32.98
N GLY A 15 31.31 31.56 -33.81
CA GLY A 15 31.98 31.10 -35.01
C GLY A 15 32.87 29.86 -34.93
N THR A 16 32.55 28.82 -35.66
CA THR A 16 33.10 28.60 -37.00
C THR A 16 32.45 27.39 -37.69
N LEU A 17 31.92 27.67 -38.86
CA LEU A 17 31.57 26.70 -39.89
C LEU A 17 32.86 26.20 -40.57
N ILE A 18 32.96 24.87 -40.77
CA ILE A 18 33.83 24.32 -41.81
C ILE A 18 32.98 23.43 -42.71
N LEU A 19 32.80 23.94 -43.93
CA LEU A 19 32.33 23.24 -45.11
C LEU A 19 33.51 22.59 -45.84
N GLY A 20 33.31 21.38 -46.32
CA GLY A 20 34.13 20.76 -47.36
C GLY A 20 33.74 19.29 -47.47
N GLY A 21 33.39 18.73 -48.57
CA GLY A 21 33.36 19.05 -49.96
C GLY A 21 33.03 17.78 -50.75
N CYS A 22 32.29 17.90 -51.78
CA CYS A 22 31.79 16.90 -52.71
C CYS A 22 32.84 16.04 -53.41
N SER A 23 32.44 14.79 -53.80
CA SER A 23 32.68 14.23 -55.15
C SER A 23 32.03 12.84 -55.23
N ASN A 24 30.96 12.63 -55.89
CA ASN A 24 30.66 12.30 -57.28
C ASN A 24 30.95 10.84 -57.68
N GLY A 25 29.90 10.14 -58.09
CA GLY A 25 29.90 9.31 -59.30
C GLY A 25 29.59 7.82 -59.13
N GLY A 26 28.46 7.40 -59.72
CA GLY A 26 28.40 6.08 -60.35
C GLY A 26 27.19 5.22 -60.01
N ASN A 27 26.23 5.33 -60.84
CA ASN A 27 25.02 4.54 -61.07
C ASN A 27 25.35 3.07 -61.37
N THR A 28 24.62 2.10 -60.73
CA THR A 28 24.01 0.98 -61.42
C THR A 28 23.04 0.24 -60.50
N SER A 29 21.83 0.11 -60.98
CA SER A 29 20.75 -0.77 -60.52
C SER A 29 21.15 -2.25 -60.58
N ASP A 30 20.88 -2.99 -59.49
CA ASP A 30 20.28 -4.33 -59.67
C ASP A 30 19.46 -4.75 -58.44
N SER A 31 18.33 -5.29 -58.74
CA SER A 31 17.36 -5.89 -57.85
C SER A 31 17.84 -7.25 -57.38
N THR A 32 17.73 -7.54 -56.05
CA THR A 32 17.23 -8.85 -55.61
C THR A 32 17.21 -8.93 -54.06
N ALA A 33 16.16 -9.60 -53.63
CA ALA A 33 16.01 -10.29 -52.32
C ALA A 33 15.86 -9.46 -51.05
N LYS A 34 14.62 -9.41 -50.54
CA LYS A 34 14.32 -9.27 -49.12
C LYS A 34 14.94 -10.43 -48.37
N GLU A 35 16.04 -10.20 -47.72
CA GLU A 35 16.42 -11.00 -46.54
C GLU A 35 15.70 -10.43 -45.34
N ASN A 36 14.96 -11.29 -44.65
CA ASN A 36 14.48 -11.05 -43.31
C ASN A 36 15.61 -10.60 -42.44
N GLY A 37 15.58 -9.35 -42.04
CA GLY A 37 16.48 -8.84 -41.00
C GLY A 37 16.18 -9.58 -39.72
N GLY A 38 17.02 -10.54 -39.37
CA GLY A 38 17.09 -11.04 -38.00
C GLY A 38 17.35 -9.83 -37.09
N ALA A 39 16.52 -9.68 -36.09
CA ALA A 39 16.74 -8.71 -35.04
C ALA A 39 18.16 -8.88 -34.49
N ASN A 40 18.89 -7.80 -34.44
CA ASN A 40 20.24 -7.78 -33.90
C ASN A 40 20.11 -8.09 -32.40
N THR A 41 20.50 -9.31 -31.99
CA THR A 41 20.29 -9.82 -30.62
C THR A 41 21.29 -9.27 -29.61
N ASP A 42 22.14 -8.32 -30.01
CA ASP A 42 23.22 -7.78 -29.18
C ASP A 42 22.95 -6.36 -28.62
N GLU A 43 21.83 -5.73 -28.95
CA GLU A 43 21.49 -4.41 -28.39
C GLU A 43 20.77 -4.58 -27.06
N LYS A 44 21.42 -4.15 -25.96
CA LYS A 44 20.82 -4.18 -24.63
C LYS A 44 19.71 -3.16 -24.54
N VAL A 45 18.54 -3.60 -24.09
CA VAL A 45 17.40 -2.74 -23.75
C VAL A 45 17.56 -2.28 -22.33
N LYS A 46 17.53 -0.97 -22.09
CA LYS A 46 17.51 -0.43 -20.73
C LYS A 46 16.07 -0.33 -20.25
N VAL A 47 15.84 -0.77 -19.00
CA VAL A 47 14.60 -0.61 -18.25
C VAL A 47 14.95 0.08 -16.95
N SER A 48 14.27 1.16 -16.61
CA SER A 48 14.49 1.91 -15.38
C SER A 48 13.40 1.60 -14.36
N PHE A 49 13.81 1.31 -13.10
CA PHE A 49 12.88 1.05 -12.00
C PHE A 49 13.24 1.89 -10.78
N TRP A 50 12.30 2.74 -10.33
CA TRP A 50 12.45 3.49 -9.08
C TRP A 50 11.57 2.88 -7.99
N ALA A 51 12.22 2.43 -6.90
CA ALA A 51 11.54 1.92 -5.71
C ALA A 51 11.49 2.97 -4.61
N ALA A 52 10.32 3.11 -3.98
CA ALA A 52 10.05 4.11 -2.96
C ALA A 52 10.53 3.69 -1.56
N ALA A 53 10.99 4.65 -0.77
CA ALA A 53 11.29 4.51 0.65
C ALA A 53 12.22 3.33 0.98
N VAL A 54 13.31 3.21 0.19
CA VAL A 54 14.25 2.09 0.30
C VAL A 54 15.25 2.36 1.42
N SER A 55 15.26 1.50 2.44
CA SER A 55 16.27 1.46 3.50
C SER A 55 17.55 0.73 3.04
N GLU A 56 18.65 0.85 3.79
CA GLU A 56 19.93 0.24 3.41
C GLU A 56 19.83 -1.29 3.28
N ASP A 57 19.08 -1.96 4.14
CA ASP A 57 18.82 -3.41 4.09
C ASP A 57 17.95 -3.81 2.88
N ARG A 58 17.02 -2.94 2.45
CA ARG A 58 16.24 -3.15 1.23
C ARG A 58 17.06 -2.98 -0.03
N GLN A 59 18.08 -2.13 0.00
CA GLN A 59 18.93 -1.90 -1.16
C GLN A 59 19.63 -3.19 -1.64
N GLU A 60 20.06 -4.06 -0.73
CA GLU A 60 20.70 -5.35 -1.08
C GLU A 60 19.77 -6.25 -1.92
N PHE A 61 18.48 -6.24 -1.63
CA PHE A 61 17.51 -6.99 -2.44
C PHE A 61 17.40 -6.40 -3.85
N PHE A 62 17.32 -5.09 -3.98
CA PHE A 62 17.17 -4.45 -5.29
C PHE A 62 18.43 -4.57 -6.14
N ASP A 63 19.61 -4.53 -5.53
CA ASP A 63 20.89 -4.79 -6.21
C ASP A 63 20.94 -6.24 -6.73
N TRP A 64 20.57 -7.20 -5.88
CA TRP A 64 20.45 -8.61 -6.29
C TRP A 64 19.40 -8.78 -7.41
N PHE A 65 18.25 -8.12 -7.32
CA PHE A 65 17.20 -8.23 -8.34
C PHE A 65 17.66 -7.70 -9.69
N ALA A 66 18.42 -6.61 -9.73
CA ALA A 66 18.98 -6.07 -10.97
C ALA A 66 19.97 -7.04 -11.63
N GLU A 67 20.80 -7.71 -10.84
CA GLU A 67 21.69 -8.77 -11.33
C GLU A 67 20.87 -9.96 -11.85
N HIS A 68 19.87 -10.40 -11.10
CA HIS A 68 19.00 -11.52 -11.44
C HIS A 68 18.21 -11.27 -12.75
N VAL A 69 17.73 -10.04 -13.00
CA VAL A 69 17.13 -9.67 -14.29
C VAL A 69 18.09 -9.92 -15.44
N THR A 70 19.36 -9.53 -15.30
CA THR A 70 20.37 -9.73 -16.34
C THR A 70 20.74 -11.21 -16.53
N GLU A 71 20.69 -12.02 -15.47
CA GLU A 71 20.89 -13.48 -15.55
C GLU A 71 19.77 -14.18 -16.36
N ILE A 72 18.52 -13.82 -16.09
CA ILE A 72 17.34 -14.41 -16.76
C ILE A 72 17.14 -13.82 -18.17
N TYR A 73 17.36 -12.53 -18.33
CA TYR A 73 17.20 -11.78 -19.59
C TYR A 73 18.50 -11.05 -19.96
N PRO A 74 19.50 -11.71 -20.58
CA PRO A 74 20.83 -11.12 -20.85
C PRO A 74 20.80 -9.87 -21.72
N ASN A 75 19.72 -9.66 -22.48
CA ASN A 75 19.48 -8.48 -23.30
C ASN A 75 18.77 -7.34 -22.57
N ILE A 76 18.40 -7.49 -21.29
CA ILE A 76 17.80 -6.43 -20.49
C ILE A 76 18.81 -5.95 -19.45
N GLU A 77 19.04 -4.65 -19.40
CA GLU A 77 19.80 -3.97 -18.36
C GLU A 77 18.83 -3.19 -17.48
N LEU A 78 18.66 -3.63 -16.21
CA LEU A 78 17.82 -2.94 -15.25
C LEU A 78 18.59 -1.83 -14.55
N ASP A 79 18.17 -0.57 -14.77
CA ASP A 79 18.66 0.61 -14.06
C ASP A 79 17.78 0.81 -12.80
N MET A 80 18.23 0.23 -11.69
CA MET A 80 17.50 0.20 -10.44
C MET A 80 17.88 1.36 -9.53
N LEU A 81 16.89 2.15 -9.10
CA LEU A 81 17.10 3.23 -8.15
C LEU A 81 16.21 3.02 -6.92
N GLY A 82 16.81 2.62 -5.80
CA GLY A 82 16.19 2.74 -4.48
C GLY A 82 16.23 4.20 -4.01
N VAL A 83 15.08 4.82 -3.84
CA VAL A 83 15.00 6.20 -3.33
C VAL A 83 14.87 6.14 -1.81
N PRO A 84 15.89 6.59 -1.05
CA PRO A 84 15.82 6.60 0.40
C PRO A 84 14.92 7.73 0.91
N GLY A 85 14.58 7.68 2.19
CA GLY A 85 13.76 8.70 2.85
C GLY A 85 12.30 8.31 2.97
N SER A 86 11.42 9.30 3.00
CA SER A 86 9.99 9.09 3.12
C SER A 86 9.33 8.79 1.77
N LEU A 87 8.11 8.27 1.81
CA LEU A 87 7.29 8.12 0.61
C LEU A 87 6.98 9.50 -0.03
N ASP A 88 6.86 10.55 0.76
CA ASP A 88 6.62 11.91 0.25
C ASP A 88 7.84 12.48 -0.50
N ASP A 89 9.05 12.22 -0.01
CA ASP A 89 10.29 12.59 -0.72
C ASP A 89 10.37 11.87 -2.08
N TYR A 90 10.02 10.59 -2.11
CA TYR A 90 9.94 9.82 -3.34
C TYR A 90 8.91 10.42 -4.32
N ARG A 91 7.70 10.69 -3.85
CA ARG A 91 6.62 11.26 -4.66
C ARG A 91 6.98 12.59 -5.26
N GLN A 92 7.59 13.48 -4.46
CA GLN A 92 8.08 14.75 -4.96
C GLN A 92 9.13 14.58 -6.08
N LYS A 93 10.05 13.64 -5.91
CA LYS A 93 11.07 13.33 -6.94
C LYS A 93 10.45 12.77 -8.21
N LEU A 94 9.48 11.85 -8.06
CA LEU A 94 8.77 11.27 -9.20
C LEU A 94 7.97 12.33 -9.97
N ASP A 95 7.26 13.21 -9.28
CA ASP A 95 6.46 14.27 -9.90
C ASP A 95 7.34 15.25 -10.72
N VAL A 96 8.52 15.58 -10.20
CA VAL A 96 9.51 16.39 -10.96
C VAL A 96 9.99 15.64 -12.19
N ALA A 97 10.26 14.35 -12.08
CA ALA A 97 10.72 13.53 -13.22
C ALA A 97 9.63 13.36 -14.29
N ILE A 98 8.37 13.19 -13.88
CA ILE A 98 7.21 13.14 -14.80
C ILE A 98 7.11 14.45 -15.58
N GLN A 99 7.17 15.59 -14.90
CA GLN A 99 7.11 16.92 -15.55
C GLN A 99 8.29 17.17 -16.50
N ALA A 100 9.44 16.57 -16.21
CA ALA A 100 10.66 16.70 -17.04
C ALA A 100 10.74 15.68 -18.20
N GLY A 101 9.80 14.71 -18.29
CA GLY A 101 9.86 13.62 -19.27
C GLY A 101 11.02 12.65 -19.01
N THR A 102 11.43 12.49 -17.74
CA THR A 102 12.57 11.62 -17.33
C THR A 102 12.16 10.62 -16.26
N ALA A 103 10.86 10.37 -16.15
CA ALA A 103 10.31 9.42 -15.20
C ALA A 103 10.71 7.98 -15.57
N PRO A 104 10.82 7.07 -14.57
CA PRO A 104 11.21 5.69 -14.81
C PRO A 104 10.12 4.89 -15.57
N ASP A 105 10.53 3.76 -16.14
CA ASP A 105 9.62 2.81 -16.79
C ASP A 105 8.74 2.06 -15.78
N ILE A 106 9.29 1.77 -14.58
CA ILE A 106 8.60 1.04 -13.51
C ILE A 106 8.63 1.86 -12.23
N THR A 107 7.49 1.91 -11.53
CA THR A 107 7.39 2.45 -10.16
C THR A 107 6.62 1.48 -9.26
N ASN A 108 6.89 1.52 -7.95
CA ASN A 108 6.11 0.82 -6.93
C ASN A 108 5.26 1.76 -6.05
N ASP A 109 5.12 3.01 -6.44
CA ASP A 109 4.17 3.97 -5.84
C ASP A 109 2.98 4.13 -6.77
N PHE A 110 1.83 3.66 -6.34
CA PHE A 110 0.60 3.65 -7.11
C PHE A 110 -0.36 4.71 -6.55
N ARG A 111 -0.74 5.69 -7.39
CA ARG A 111 -1.55 6.84 -6.99
C ARG A 111 -2.71 7.08 -7.94
N PRO A 112 -3.95 7.34 -7.43
CA PRO A 112 -5.12 7.57 -8.25
C PRO A 112 -4.97 8.79 -9.16
N GLN A 113 -4.26 9.84 -8.72
CA GLN A 113 -3.98 11.02 -9.55
C GLN A 113 -3.18 10.68 -10.82
N LEU A 114 -2.26 9.74 -10.72
CA LEU A 114 -1.46 9.31 -11.86
C LEU A 114 -2.22 8.36 -12.78
N VAL A 115 -3.16 7.57 -12.23
CA VAL A 115 -4.14 6.82 -13.05
C VAL A 115 -5.00 7.78 -13.84
N ALA A 116 -5.62 8.74 -13.16
CA ALA A 116 -6.50 9.72 -13.76
C ALA A 116 -5.83 10.59 -14.86
N ASN A 117 -4.54 10.90 -14.67
CA ASN A 117 -3.74 11.64 -15.64
C ASN A 117 -3.16 10.79 -16.79
N GLY A 118 -3.46 9.48 -16.82
CA GLY A 118 -2.98 8.57 -17.87
C GLY A 118 -1.47 8.29 -17.84
N TYR A 119 -0.80 8.54 -16.71
CA TYR A 119 0.63 8.27 -16.55
C TYR A 119 0.95 6.77 -16.57
N TYR A 120 0.07 5.95 -16.02
CA TYR A 120 0.27 4.50 -16.00
C TYR A 120 -0.38 3.81 -17.22
N GLU A 121 0.30 2.80 -17.72
CA GLU A 121 -0.21 1.88 -18.73
C GLU A 121 -1.32 1.01 -18.12
N ASN A 122 -2.40 0.77 -18.88
CA ASN A 122 -3.40 -0.21 -18.53
C ASN A 122 -2.87 -1.62 -18.79
N LEU A 123 -2.68 -2.39 -17.75
CA LEU A 123 -2.06 -3.72 -17.78
C LEU A 123 -3.03 -4.86 -18.09
N ASN A 124 -4.32 -4.60 -18.33
CA ASN A 124 -5.32 -5.66 -18.55
C ASN A 124 -4.90 -6.62 -19.68
N GLU A 125 -4.50 -6.09 -20.84
CA GLU A 125 -4.10 -6.93 -21.97
C GLU A 125 -2.86 -7.76 -21.67
N TYR A 126 -1.87 -7.18 -20.99
CA TYR A 126 -0.67 -7.87 -20.53
C TYR A 126 -1.01 -8.98 -19.53
N PHE A 127 -1.83 -8.67 -18.53
CA PHE A 127 -2.24 -9.61 -17.50
C PHE A 127 -3.08 -10.76 -18.09
N ASP A 128 -4.05 -10.47 -18.96
CA ASP A 128 -4.93 -11.47 -19.54
C ASP A 128 -4.17 -12.49 -20.41
N ASN A 129 -3.07 -12.08 -21.03
CA ASN A 129 -2.22 -12.93 -21.87
C ASN A 129 -1.04 -13.56 -21.08
N TRP A 130 -0.87 -13.26 -19.81
CA TRP A 130 0.22 -13.81 -19.00
C TRP A 130 -0.10 -15.24 -18.54
N GLU A 131 0.84 -16.16 -18.78
CA GLU A 131 0.64 -17.60 -18.49
C GLU A 131 0.46 -17.87 -16.98
N ASP A 132 1.19 -17.15 -16.13
CA ASP A 132 1.20 -17.36 -14.67
C ASP A 132 0.18 -16.48 -13.92
N LYS A 133 -0.72 -15.78 -14.60
CA LYS A 133 -1.71 -14.90 -13.98
C LYS A 133 -2.54 -15.58 -12.87
N ASN A 134 -2.82 -16.88 -13.01
CA ASN A 134 -3.59 -17.66 -12.04
C ASN A 134 -2.81 -17.91 -10.72
N LEU A 135 -1.52 -17.61 -10.67
CA LEU A 135 -0.73 -17.65 -9.43
C LEU A 135 -0.94 -16.40 -8.58
N ILE A 136 -1.48 -15.33 -9.16
CA ILE A 136 -1.73 -14.08 -8.45
C ILE A 136 -3.16 -14.10 -7.89
N SER A 137 -3.30 -13.69 -6.61
CA SER A 137 -4.59 -13.63 -5.94
C SER A 137 -5.55 -12.68 -6.64
N ASP A 138 -6.75 -13.17 -6.96
CA ASP A 138 -7.82 -12.37 -7.55
C ASP A 138 -8.23 -11.20 -6.64
N GLU A 139 -8.18 -11.39 -5.32
CA GLU A 139 -8.50 -10.36 -4.33
C GLU A 139 -7.51 -9.19 -4.40
N LEU A 140 -6.21 -9.49 -4.59
CA LEU A 140 -5.19 -8.45 -4.76
C LEU A 140 -5.36 -7.71 -6.10
N VAL A 141 -5.64 -8.44 -7.17
CA VAL A 141 -5.91 -7.83 -8.49
C VAL A 141 -7.14 -6.92 -8.42
N ASN A 142 -8.23 -7.40 -7.81
CA ASN A 142 -9.45 -6.62 -7.65
C ASN A 142 -9.24 -5.40 -6.75
N SER A 143 -8.44 -5.54 -5.68
CA SER A 143 -8.08 -4.40 -4.83
C SER A 143 -7.29 -3.33 -5.59
N ASN A 144 -6.38 -3.70 -6.50
CA ASN A 144 -5.68 -2.71 -7.34
C ASN A 144 -6.60 -2.04 -8.37
N LYS A 145 -7.63 -2.73 -8.83
CA LYS A 145 -8.62 -2.13 -9.74
C LYS A 145 -9.48 -1.04 -9.08
N THR A 146 -9.58 -1.00 -7.75
CA THR A 146 -10.32 0.08 -7.05
C THR A 146 -9.70 1.48 -7.21
N TYR A 147 -8.50 1.57 -7.77
CA TYR A 147 -7.88 2.86 -8.15
C TYR A 147 -8.42 3.40 -9.49
N ASP A 148 -9.08 2.57 -10.28
CA ASP A 148 -9.84 2.98 -11.44
C ASP A 148 -11.31 3.18 -11.05
N PRO A 149 -11.93 4.35 -11.38
CA PRO A 149 -13.32 4.63 -11.02
C PRO A 149 -14.33 3.66 -11.64
N THR A 150 -13.98 3.01 -12.75
CA THR A 150 -14.81 1.97 -13.36
C THR A 150 -14.63 0.61 -12.68
N GLY A 151 -13.56 0.43 -11.92
CA GLY A 151 -13.19 -0.86 -11.31
C GLY A 151 -12.70 -1.91 -12.31
N GLU A 152 -12.48 -1.55 -13.58
CA GLU A 152 -12.10 -2.48 -14.64
C GLU A 152 -10.60 -2.41 -14.98
N GLY A 153 -9.99 -1.23 -14.88
CA GLY A 153 -8.60 -1.00 -15.27
C GLY A 153 -7.60 -1.48 -14.23
N LEU A 154 -6.60 -2.25 -14.67
CA LEU A 154 -5.44 -2.66 -13.85
C LEU A 154 -4.23 -1.80 -14.23
N TYR A 155 -3.84 -0.87 -13.37
CA TYR A 155 -2.72 0.06 -13.60
C TYR A 155 -1.49 -0.25 -12.74
N ALA A 156 -1.60 -1.21 -11.84
CA ALA A 156 -0.48 -1.75 -11.09
C ALA A 156 -0.67 -3.26 -10.90
N LEU A 157 0.34 -4.06 -11.23
CA LEU A 157 0.31 -5.50 -10.97
C LEU A 157 0.69 -5.75 -9.51
N PRO A 158 -0.19 -6.35 -8.68
CA PRO A 158 0.10 -6.55 -7.27
C PRO A 158 1.22 -7.57 -7.09
N TYR A 159 2.23 -7.23 -6.28
CA TYR A 159 3.31 -8.16 -5.93
C TYR A 159 3.23 -8.67 -4.50
N GLY A 160 2.44 -8.05 -3.65
CA GLY A 160 2.27 -8.45 -2.26
C GLY A 160 1.27 -7.59 -1.51
N SER A 161 1.12 -7.89 -0.24
CA SER A 161 0.26 -7.14 0.66
C SER A 161 0.78 -7.19 2.09
N GLN A 162 0.45 -6.17 2.85
CA GLN A 162 0.63 -6.10 4.30
C GLN A 162 -0.75 -5.97 4.98
N PRO A 163 -1.59 -7.03 4.94
CA PRO A 163 -2.93 -6.92 5.49
C PRO A 163 -2.91 -6.54 6.96
N TRP A 164 -3.92 -5.77 7.38
CA TRP A 164 -4.13 -5.44 8.77
C TRP A 164 -4.65 -6.64 9.54
N ASN A 165 -4.22 -6.74 10.78
CA ASN A 165 -4.61 -7.81 11.70
C ASN A 165 -4.67 -7.28 13.13
N MET A 166 -5.20 -8.09 14.03
CA MET A 166 -5.20 -7.87 15.46
C MET A 166 -4.00 -8.59 16.08
N TRP A 167 -3.05 -7.83 16.65
CA TRP A 167 -1.99 -8.38 17.47
C TRP A 167 -2.48 -8.55 18.89
N THR A 168 -2.25 -9.73 19.48
CA THR A 168 -2.89 -10.18 20.71
C THR A 168 -1.84 -10.75 21.67
N ARG A 169 -1.93 -10.37 22.96
CA ARG A 169 -1.19 -10.98 24.06
C ARG A 169 -1.91 -12.26 24.50
N VAL A 170 -1.45 -13.38 23.98
CA VAL A 170 -2.01 -14.71 24.26
C VAL A 170 -1.83 -15.07 25.74
N ASP A 171 -0.63 -14.80 26.29
CA ASP A 171 -0.34 -15.03 27.70
C ASP A 171 -1.27 -14.27 28.66
N TRP A 172 -1.72 -13.06 28.29
CA TRP A 172 -2.68 -12.32 29.11
C TRP A 172 -4.11 -12.89 29.01
N LEU A 173 -4.49 -13.40 27.82
CA LEU A 173 -5.77 -14.10 27.65
C LEU A 173 -5.79 -15.41 28.46
N ASP A 174 -4.67 -16.13 28.51
CA ASP A 174 -4.55 -17.35 29.33
C ASP A 174 -4.73 -17.04 30.84
N GLU A 175 -4.24 -15.89 31.35
CA GLU A 175 -4.46 -15.47 32.74
C GLU A 175 -5.94 -15.34 33.11
N ILE A 176 -6.79 -14.97 32.14
CA ILE A 176 -8.24 -14.80 32.32
C ILE A 176 -9.06 -15.99 31.77
N ASN A 177 -8.40 -17.07 31.33
CA ASN A 177 -8.98 -18.26 30.71
C ASN A 177 -9.87 -17.94 29.50
N GLN A 178 -9.39 -17.04 28.62
CA GLN A 178 -10.01 -16.68 27.36
C GLN A 178 -9.13 -17.12 26.18
N GLU A 179 -9.78 -17.35 25.04
CA GLU A 179 -9.13 -17.55 23.75
C GLU A 179 -9.08 -16.22 22.98
N ILE A 180 -8.33 -16.15 21.87
CA ILE A 180 -8.31 -14.97 20.99
C ILE A 180 -9.76 -14.65 20.56
N PRO A 181 -10.24 -13.41 20.76
CA PRO A 181 -11.62 -13.05 20.45
C PRO A 181 -11.90 -13.17 18.95
N THR A 182 -12.96 -13.89 18.60
CA THR A 182 -13.45 -14.04 17.22
C THR A 182 -14.64 -13.14 16.91
N THR A 183 -15.23 -12.50 17.91
CA THR A 183 -16.33 -11.54 17.76
C THR A 183 -16.00 -10.22 18.44
N TRP A 184 -16.58 -9.13 17.95
CA TRP A 184 -16.40 -7.81 18.56
C TRP A 184 -16.96 -7.72 19.99
N ASP A 185 -18.04 -8.42 20.31
CA ASP A 185 -18.56 -8.43 21.68
C ASP A 185 -17.58 -9.10 22.66
N GLN A 186 -16.93 -10.19 22.24
CA GLN A 186 -15.87 -10.82 23.02
C GLN A 186 -14.66 -9.90 23.15
N PHE A 187 -14.20 -9.27 22.05
CA PHE A 187 -13.11 -8.30 22.08
C PHE A 187 -13.34 -7.18 23.11
N PHE A 188 -14.53 -6.56 23.12
CA PHE A 188 -14.85 -5.49 24.09
C PHE A 188 -14.91 -5.99 25.54
N SER A 189 -15.35 -7.23 25.77
CA SER A 189 -15.31 -7.86 27.10
C SER A 189 -13.87 -8.14 27.56
N ASP A 190 -13.03 -8.59 26.63
CA ASP A 190 -11.65 -8.96 26.95
C ASP A 190 -10.78 -7.75 27.26
N ILE A 191 -10.91 -6.61 26.54
CA ILE A 191 -10.17 -5.39 26.85
C ILE A 191 -10.46 -4.85 28.24
N GLU A 192 -11.72 -4.97 28.72
CA GLU A 192 -12.07 -4.64 30.09
C GLU A 192 -11.37 -5.58 31.08
N SER A 193 -11.45 -6.88 30.83
CA SER A 193 -10.92 -7.92 31.73
C SER A 193 -9.40 -7.93 31.83
N LEU A 194 -8.69 -7.53 30.75
CA LEU A 194 -7.23 -7.47 30.68
C LEU A 194 -6.64 -6.19 31.28
N THR A 195 -7.48 -5.18 31.58
CA THR A 195 -6.98 -3.90 32.04
C THR A 195 -6.66 -3.93 33.54
N ASP A 196 -5.40 -3.68 33.88
CA ASP A 196 -4.92 -3.41 35.25
C ASP A 196 -4.07 -2.12 35.27
N LYS A 197 -4.73 -1.01 35.55
CA LYS A 197 -4.06 0.31 35.62
C LYS A 197 -3.01 0.39 36.72
N SER A 198 -3.10 -0.44 37.76
CA SER A 198 -2.13 -0.45 38.85
C SER A 198 -0.79 -1.04 38.40
N ASP A 199 -0.80 -1.91 37.40
CA ASP A 199 0.39 -2.50 36.76
C ASP A 199 0.72 -1.85 35.40
N ASN A 200 0.09 -0.71 35.10
CA ASN A 200 0.23 -0.01 33.80
C ASN A 200 -0.09 -0.91 32.59
N ARG A 201 -1.01 -1.85 32.77
CA ARG A 201 -1.54 -2.76 31.74
C ARG A 201 -2.89 -2.23 31.25
N PHE A 202 -3.05 -2.18 29.94
CA PHE A 202 -4.28 -1.74 29.26
C PHE A 202 -4.76 -2.84 28.32
N GLY A 203 -6.08 -3.01 28.23
CA GLY A 203 -6.68 -4.03 27.37
C GLY A 203 -6.30 -3.83 25.90
N MET A 204 -6.24 -2.59 25.45
CA MET A 204 -5.79 -2.26 24.10
C MET A 204 -5.03 -0.93 24.05
N ALA A 205 -4.41 -0.63 22.90
CA ALA A 205 -3.97 0.72 22.56
C ALA A 205 -4.68 1.23 21.30
N ILE A 206 -5.02 2.54 21.30
CA ILE A 206 -5.68 3.25 20.20
C ILE A 206 -4.66 4.12 19.47
N ARG A 207 -4.75 4.16 18.15
CA ARG A 207 -4.06 5.14 17.31
C ARG A 207 -4.89 6.41 17.21
N GLY A 208 -4.64 7.39 18.08
CA GLY A 208 -5.34 8.68 18.07
C GLY A 208 -4.61 9.80 17.31
N GLY A 209 -3.33 9.58 16.95
CA GLY A 209 -2.50 10.51 16.17
C GLY A 209 -2.58 10.26 14.67
N ALA A 210 -1.50 10.63 13.97
CA ALA A 210 -1.42 10.53 12.53
C ALA A 210 -1.79 9.14 12.00
N GLY A 211 -2.72 9.08 11.02
CA GLY A 211 -3.28 7.87 10.42
C GLY A 211 -4.39 7.21 11.25
N SER A 212 -4.91 7.87 12.28
CA SER A 212 -6.05 7.38 13.07
C SER A 212 -7.29 7.14 12.23
N ALA A 213 -7.58 8.01 11.27
CA ALA A 213 -8.72 7.89 10.38
C ALA A 213 -8.69 6.58 9.58
N ASN A 214 -7.55 6.27 8.95
CA ASN A 214 -7.38 5.02 8.20
C ASN A 214 -7.64 3.78 9.08
N THR A 215 -7.13 3.78 10.33
CA THR A 215 -7.35 2.69 11.27
C THR A 215 -8.83 2.56 11.65
N LEU A 216 -9.48 3.68 11.98
CA LEU A 216 -10.89 3.67 12.41
C LEU A 216 -11.83 3.24 11.29
N GLU A 217 -11.62 3.69 10.07
CA GLU A 217 -12.42 3.24 8.91
C GLU A 217 -12.41 1.73 8.80
N MET A 218 -11.24 1.10 8.80
CA MET A 218 -11.14 -0.35 8.70
C MET A 218 -11.90 -1.07 9.82
N LEU A 219 -11.75 -0.59 11.06
CA LEU A 219 -12.41 -1.21 12.20
C LEU A 219 -13.93 -1.01 12.19
N MET A 220 -14.41 0.17 11.80
CA MET A 220 -15.85 0.45 11.67
C MET A 220 -16.53 -0.44 10.65
N TYR A 221 -15.95 -0.57 9.44
CA TYR A 221 -16.49 -1.45 8.41
C TYR A 221 -16.39 -2.92 8.80
N SER A 222 -15.30 -3.34 9.47
CA SER A 222 -15.21 -4.70 10.04
C SER A 222 -16.28 -4.96 11.10
N TYR A 223 -16.57 -3.99 11.97
CA TYR A 223 -17.62 -4.12 12.99
C TYR A 223 -19.01 -4.19 12.37
N SER A 224 -19.33 -3.33 11.43
CA SER A 224 -20.66 -3.18 10.85
C SER A 224 -21.03 -4.29 9.87
N GLY A 225 -20.04 -4.88 9.19
CA GLY A 225 -20.26 -5.81 8.10
C GLY A 225 -20.68 -5.14 6.77
N ILE A 226 -20.59 -3.80 6.68
CA ILE A 226 -20.91 -3.04 5.46
C ILE A 226 -19.73 -3.17 4.48
N THR A 227 -20.02 -3.46 3.22
CA THR A 227 -18.99 -3.66 2.18
C THR A 227 -18.91 -2.54 1.16
N ASN A 228 -19.89 -1.66 1.09
CA ASN A 228 -19.94 -0.55 0.16
C ASN A 228 -19.68 0.80 0.86
N TYR A 229 -18.79 1.61 0.31
CA TYR A 229 -18.47 2.95 0.82
C TYR A 229 -19.53 3.99 0.49
N PHE A 230 -20.20 3.81 -0.64
CA PHE A 230 -21.34 4.63 -1.05
C PHE A 230 -22.55 3.74 -1.31
N ASP A 231 -23.73 4.23 -0.99
CA ASP A 231 -24.98 3.56 -1.32
C ASP A 231 -25.38 3.78 -2.80
N ASP A 232 -26.48 3.15 -3.24
CA ASP A 232 -27.01 3.29 -4.59
C ASP A 232 -27.39 4.73 -4.99
N ASN A 233 -27.51 5.63 -4.04
CA ASN A 233 -27.78 7.05 -4.26
C ASN A 233 -26.52 7.91 -4.21
N GLY A 234 -25.35 7.29 -4.05
CA GLY A 234 -24.06 7.96 -3.94
C GLY A 234 -23.78 8.59 -2.57
N LYS A 235 -24.54 8.23 -1.54
CA LYS A 235 -24.35 8.68 -0.17
C LYS A 235 -23.29 7.82 0.54
N ALA A 236 -22.41 8.48 1.30
CA ALA A 236 -21.41 7.77 2.07
C ALA A 236 -22.05 6.92 3.18
N THR A 237 -21.56 5.70 3.36
CA THR A 237 -22.05 4.78 4.40
C THR A 237 -21.27 4.91 5.71
N ILE A 238 -20.26 5.77 5.76
CA ILE A 238 -19.39 5.96 6.93
C ILE A 238 -20.16 6.41 8.17
N ASN A 239 -21.28 7.12 8.00
CA ASN A 239 -22.14 7.58 9.10
C ASN A 239 -23.32 6.62 9.43
N ASP A 240 -23.20 5.34 9.06
CA ASP A 240 -24.17 4.31 9.45
C ASP A 240 -24.28 4.24 11.00
N PRO A 241 -25.48 4.05 11.57
CA PRO A 241 -25.67 3.93 13.01
C PRO A 241 -24.80 2.85 13.69
N LYS A 242 -24.45 1.76 13.00
CA LYS A 242 -23.53 0.75 13.52
C LYS A 242 -22.11 1.32 13.73
N HIS A 243 -21.66 2.24 12.88
CA HIS A 243 -20.38 2.91 13.04
C HIS A 243 -20.41 3.89 14.23
N VAL A 244 -21.52 4.59 14.44
CA VAL A 244 -21.72 5.41 15.65
C VAL A 244 -21.66 4.54 16.92
N GLU A 245 -22.32 3.36 16.92
CA GLU A 245 -22.25 2.39 18.02
C GLU A 245 -20.79 1.93 18.27
N PHE A 246 -20.06 1.62 17.21
CA PHE A 246 -18.66 1.21 17.33
C PHE A 246 -17.80 2.32 17.95
N LEU A 247 -17.90 3.55 17.46
CA LEU A 247 -17.12 4.67 17.98
C LEU A 247 -17.48 5.00 19.43
N GLN A 248 -18.74 4.84 19.82
CA GLN A 248 -19.13 4.99 21.22
C GLN A 248 -18.35 3.99 22.10
N LYS A 249 -18.29 2.72 21.71
CA LYS A 249 -17.55 1.68 22.47
C LYS A 249 -16.05 1.87 22.41
N TYR A 250 -15.50 2.14 21.21
CA TYR A 250 -14.07 2.13 20.94
C TYR A 250 -13.37 3.44 21.34
N LEU A 251 -13.97 4.60 21.04
CA LEU A 251 -13.38 5.90 21.34
C LEU A 251 -13.86 6.50 22.67
N ILE A 252 -15.15 6.33 23.03
CA ILE A 252 -15.69 7.02 24.20
C ILE A 252 -15.61 6.13 25.44
N ASP A 253 -16.13 4.90 25.34
CA ASP A 253 -16.20 4.02 26.53
C ASP A 253 -14.82 3.41 26.86
N ALA A 254 -14.00 3.11 25.84
CA ALA A 254 -12.70 2.47 26.07
C ALA A 254 -11.57 3.45 26.34
N TYR A 255 -11.53 4.64 25.69
CA TYR A 255 -10.45 5.59 25.89
C TYR A 255 -10.34 6.07 27.35
N GLY A 256 -9.14 5.99 27.89
CA GLY A 256 -8.88 6.32 29.30
C GLY A 256 -9.44 5.33 30.31
N ASN A 257 -10.35 4.42 29.95
CA ASN A 257 -10.83 3.33 30.81
C ASN A 257 -10.01 2.05 30.60
N TYR A 258 -9.87 1.61 29.36
CA TYR A 258 -9.19 0.37 28.97
C TYR A 258 -7.95 0.63 28.11
N THR A 259 -7.64 1.90 27.87
CA THR A 259 -6.48 2.39 27.10
C THR A 259 -5.71 3.44 27.87
N ALA A 260 -4.48 3.72 27.47
CA ALA A 260 -3.67 4.75 28.07
C ALA A 260 -4.09 6.17 27.60
N GLU A 261 -3.94 7.18 28.45
CA GLU A 261 -4.27 8.57 28.11
C GLU A 261 -3.40 9.12 26.95
N ASP A 262 -2.18 8.63 26.80
CA ASP A 262 -1.25 9.03 25.74
C ASP A 262 -1.63 8.43 24.37
N ASP A 263 -2.62 7.54 24.30
CA ASP A 263 -3.18 7.01 23.05
C ASP A 263 -3.79 8.10 22.15
N LEU A 264 -4.20 9.22 22.74
CA LEU A 264 -4.73 10.39 22.01
C LEU A 264 -3.82 10.85 20.87
N THR A 265 -2.51 10.70 21.03
CA THR A 265 -1.53 11.22 20.06
C THR A 265 -0.62 10.13 19.47
N LYS A 266 -0.87 8.86 19.82
CA LYS A 266 -0.06 7.76 19.27
C LYS A 266 -0.23 7.64 17.77
N SER A 267 0.89 7.63 17.09
CA SER A 267 0.99 7.31 15.66
C SER A 267 1.34 5.82 15.48
N TRP A 268 1.75 5.47 14.30
CA TRP A 268 2.10 4.11 13.89
C TRP A 268 3.14 3.43 14.79
N THR A 269 4.26 4.11 15.02
CA THR A 269 5.40 3.56 15.77
C THR A 269 5.09 3.42 17.25
N GLU A 270 4.43 4.41 17.85
CA GLU A 270 4.07 4.39 19.26
C GLU A 270 3.01 3.33 19.57
N LEU A 271 2.08 3.08 18.62
CA LEU A 271 1.09 2.01 18.73
C LEU A 271 1.77 0.63 18.80
N ALA A 272 2.69 0.35 17.86
CA ALA A 272 3.49 -0.88 17.88
C ALA A 272 4.30 -1.01 19.18
N SER A 273 4.93 0.08 19.62
CA SER A 273 5.74 0.12 20.85
C SER A 273 4.92 -0.16 22.11
N ALA A 274 3.63 0.24 22.16
CA ALA A 274 2.74 -0.04 23.29
C ALA A 274 2.52 -1.56 23.45
N PHE A 275 2.36 -2.29 22.34
CA PHE A 275 2.25 -3.74 22.36
C PHE A 275 3.58 -4.43 22.71
N GLN A 276 4.66 -4.06 22.01
CA GLN A 276 6.00 -4.63 22.18
C GLN A 276 6.54 -4.47 23.60
N SER A 277 6.24 -3.35 24.26
CA SER A 277 6.63 -3.09 25.66
C SER A 277 5.74 -3.79 26.69
N GLY A 278 4.71 -4.51 26.30
CA GLY A 278 3.78 -5.18 27.20
C GLY A 278 2.83 -4.22 27.94
N ARG A 279 2.50 -3.05 27.35
CA ARG A 279 1.51 -2.11 27.89
C ARG A 279 0.08 -2.36 27.37
N ALA A 280 -0.08 -2.97 26.18
CA ALA A 280 -1.37 -3.22 25.55
C ALA A 280 -1.60 -4.71 25.31
N GLY A 281 -2.79 -5.20 25.61
CA GLY A 281 -3.23 -6.57 25.32
C GLY A 281 -3.53 -6.79 23.86
N PHE A 282 -4.14 -5.78 23.22
CA PHE A 282 -4.48 -5.79 21.79
C PHE A 282 -4.00 -4.52 21.11
N VAL A 283 -3.54 -4.66 19.86
CA VAL A 283 -3.36 -3.55 18.92
C VAL A 283 -3.76 -3.98 17.51
N PHE A 284 -4.36 -3.06 16.76
CA PHE A 284 -4.62 -3.25 15.33
C PHE A 284 -3.47 -2.63 14.53
N HIS A 285 -2.77 -3.45 13.77
CA HIS A 285 -1.60 -3.03 13.00
C HIS A 285 -1.40 -3.93 11.78
N ASN A 286 -0.67 -3.48 10.76
CA ASN A 286 -0.41 -4.34 9.61
C ASN A 286 0.69 -5.39 9.88
N LEU A 287 0.78 -6.37 8.99
CA LEU A 287 1.77 -7.45 9.08
C LEU A 287 3.21 -7.00 8.83
N GLY A 288 3.44 -5.84 8.25
CA GLY A 288 4.79 -5.29 8.08
C GLY A 288 5.56 -5.10 9.39
N SER A 289 4.85 -5.02 10.53
CA SER A 289 5.47 -5.02 11.86
C SER A 289 5.70 -6.43 12.44
N GLY A 290 5.35 -7.50 11.72
CA GLY A 290 5.37 -8.87 12.24
C GLY A 290 6.73 -9.30 12.78
N LYS A 291 7.80 -9.01 12.05
CA LYS A 291 9.17 -9.32 12.48
C LYS A 291 9.50 -8.59 13.80
N SER A 292 9.25 -7.30 13.88
CA SER A 292 9.55 -6.52 15.10
C SER A 292 8.65 -6.90 16.28
N MET A 293 7.39 -7.29 16.02
CA MET A 293 6.51 -7.85 17.06
C MET A 293 7.08 -9.18 17.59
N ALA A 294 7.46 -10.10 16.71
CA ALA A 294 8.03 -11.37 17.10
C ALA A 294 9.35 -11.22 17.89
N GLU A 295 10.25 -10.36 17.43
CA GLU A 295 11.53 -10.08 18.08
C GLU A 295 11.33 -9.49 19.49
N ALA A 296 10.33 -8.64 19.70
CA ALA A 296 10.04 -8.05 21.03
C ALA A 296 9.65 -9.12 22.07
N PHE A 297 9.11 -10.25 21.64
CA PHE A 297 8.76 -11.39 22.49
C PHE A 297 9.73 -12.58 22.32
N GLU A 298 10.95 -12.35 21.81
CA GLU A 298 11.96 -13.40 21.60
C GLU A 298 11.47 -14.57 20.72
N ASN A 299 10.54 -14.29 19.81
CA ASN A 299 9.83 -15.25 18.95
C ASN A 299 8.99 -16.30 19.72
N ASP A 300 8.65 -16.02 20.97
CA ASP A 300 7.85 -16.89 21.82
C ASP A 300 6.35 -16.75 21.50
N THR A 301 5.84 -17.61 20.63
CA THR A 301 4.44 -17.61 20.20
C THR A 301 3.43 -17.99 21.30
N THR A 302 3.91 -18.36 22.50
CA THR A 302 3.03 -18.52 23.67
C THR A 302 2.67 -17.18 24.33
N LYS A 303 3.35 -16.09 23.95
CA LYS A 303 3.11 -14.75 24.50
C LYS A 303 2.27 -13.86 23.60
N PHE A 304 2.38 -14.03 22.29
CA PHE A 304 1.71 -13.19 21.31
C PHE A 304 1.24 -13.98 20.10
N ALA A 305 0.23 -13.46 19.43
CA ALA A 305 -0.22 -13.95 18.13
C ALA A 305 -0.77 -12.81 17.26
N ALA A 306 -0.70 -12.98 15.95
CA ALA A 306 -1.57 -12.27 15.02
C ALA A 306 -2.90 -13.01 14.91
N ALA A 307 -3.97 -12.27 14.67
CA ALA A 307 -5.29 -12.82 14.39
C ALA A 307 -6.02 -11.96 13.36
N PRO A 308 -6.94 -12.50 12.57
CA PRO A 308 -7.86 -11.70 11.78
C PRO A 308 -8.64 -10.74 12.67
N PHE A 309 -9.28 -9.73 12.09
CA PHE A 309 -10.25 -8.91 12.83
C PHE A 309 -11.40 -9.79 13.35
N PRO A 310 -12.04 -9.40 14.47
CA PRO A 310 -13.26 -10.07 14.91
C PRO A 310 -14.35 -10.01 13.84
N GLU A 311 -15.18 -11.06 13.77
CA GLU A 311 -16.31 -11.13 12.85
C GLU A 311 -17.37 -10.08 13.20
N SER A 312 -18.00 -9.52 12.17
CA SER A 312 -19.20 -8.70 12.31
C SER A 312 -20.39 -9.55 12.80
N LYS A 313 -21.46 -8.90 13.20
CA LYS A 313 -22.72 -9.60 13.57
C LYS A 313 -23.34 -10.39 12.41
N GLU A 314 -22.88 -10.14 11.18
CA GLU A 314 -23.28 -10.86 9.96
C GLU A 314 -22.51 -12.20 9.79
N GLY A 315 -21.55 -12.49 10.65
CA GLY A 315 -20.78 -13.75 10.66
C GLY A 315 -19.65 -13.83 9.64
N TYR A 316 -19.14 -12.69 9.18
CA TYR A 316 -17.95 -12.58 8.34
C TYR A 316 -17.12 -11.34 8.72
N ILE A 317 -15.88 -11.32 8.28
CA ILE A 317 -14.97 -10.20 8.46
C ILE A 317 -15.08 -9.30 7.24
N VAL A 318 -15.19 -7.98 7.44
CA VAL A 318 -14.96 -7.02 6.37
C VAL A 318 -13.56 -6.44 6.53
N HIS A 319 -12.79 -6.52 5.47
CA HIS A 319 -11.45 -5.95 5.40
C HIS A 319 -11.45 -4.78 4.41
N ALA A 320 -10.99 -3.61 4.86
CA ALA A 320 -10.86 -2.43 4.01
C ALA A 320 -9.63 -2.60 3.12
N GLY A 321 -9.83 -3.12 1.92
CA GLY A 321 -8.77 -3.31 0.95
C GLY A 321 -7.56 -4.11 1.48
N LEU A 322 -6.81 -4.71 0.60
CA LEU A 322 -5.61 -5.48 0.99
C LEU A 322 -4.35 -4.61 1.11
N MET A 323 -4.45 -3.28 0.95
CA MET A 323 -3.30 -2.39 0.80
C MET A 323 -2.28 -2.98 -0.18
N PRO A 324 -2.68 -3.25 -1.42
CA PRO A 324 -1.84 -3.98 -2.35
C PRO A 324 -0.62 -3.15 -2.70
N LEU A 325 0.52 -3.80 -2.63
CA LEU A 325 1.76 -3.29 -3.17
C LEU A 325 1.81 -3.66 -4.64
N GLY A 326 1.99 -2.71 -5.53
CA GLY A 326 1.92 -2.95 -6.96
C GLY A 326 3.06 -2.32 -7.74
N LEU A 327 3.40 -2.94 -8.87
CA LEU A 327 4.31 -2.37 -9.86
C LEU A 327 3.52 -1.80 -11.02
N SER A 328 3.73 -0.52 -11.30
CA SER A 328 3.11 0.21 -12.41
C SER A 328 4.11 0.44 -13.54
N MET A 329 3.62 0.37 -14.78
CA MET A 329 4.36 0.68 -15.99
C MET A 329 4.04 2.11 -16.44
N ASN A 330 5.05 2.87 -16.81
CA ASN A 330 4.87 4.17 -17.44
C ASN A 330 4.25 4.01 -18.83
N SER A 331 3.15 4.70 -19.11
CA SER A 331 2.44 4.63 -20.40
C SER A 331 3.29 5.12 -21.58
N GLU A 332 4.28 5.97 -21.33
CA GLU A 332 5.20 6.49 -22.35
C GLU A 332 6.48 5.65 -22.50
N SER A 333 6.63 4.53 -21.79
CA SER A 333 7.79 3.64 -21.95
C SER A 333 7.91 3.15 -23.39
N GLU A 334 9.11 3.26 -23.96
CA GLU A 334 9.40 2.80 -25.34
C GLU A 334 9.64 1.28 -25.41
N ASN A 335 9.88 0.63 -24.27
CA ASN A 335 10.29 -0.78 -24.17
C ASN A 335 9.29 -1.64 -23.37
N LYS A 336 7.98 -1.43 -23.54
CA LYS A 336 6.93 -2.04 -22.72
C LYS A 336 7.02 -3.56 -22.59
N ASP A 337 7.44 -4.28 -23.65
CA ASP A 337 7.63 -5.74 -23.58
C ASP A 337 8.77 -6.15 -22.63
N ALA A 338 9.86 -5.37 -22.60
CA ALA A 338 10.96 -5.60 -21.67
C ALA A 338 10.56 -5.21 -20.24
N VAL A 339 9.84 -4.12 -20.08
CA VAL A 339 9.26 -3.67 -18.80
C VAL A 339 8.34 -4.75 -18.22
N TRP A 340 7.43 -5.30 -19.04
CA TRP A 340 6.54 -6.38 -18.62
C TRP A 340 7.30 -7.63 -18.14
N LYS A 341 8.37 -8.02 -18.84
CA LYS A 341 9.24 -9.13 -18.40
C LYS A 341 9.88 -8.88 -17.04
N VAL A 342 10.32 -7.65 -16.76
CA VAL A 342 10.87 -7.29 -15.45
C VAL A 342 9.78 -7.34 -14.36
N ILE A 343 8.59 -6.80 -14.65
CA ILE A 343 7.45 -6.83 -13.73
C ILE A 343 7.06 -8.28 -13.41
N THR A 344 6.91 -9.14 -14.41
CA THR A 344 6.52 -10.54 -14.20
C THR A 344 7.61 -11.37 -13.53
N LEU A 345 8.89 -11.09 -13.77
CA LEU A 345 9.98 -11.71 -13.04
C LEU A 345 9.95 -11.31 -11.55
N TYR A 346 9.61 -10.07 -11.24
CA TYR A 346 9.45 -9.64 -9.84
C TYR A 346 8.34 -10.42 -9.11
N LEU A 347 7.34 -10.92 -9.87
CA LEU A 347 6.25 -11.74 -9.35
C LEU A 347 6.54 -13.25 -9.38
N SER A 348 7.74 -13.67 -9.80
CA SER A 348 8.12 -15.08 -9.75
C SER A 348 8.19 -15.59 -8.31
N LYS A 349 8.02 -16.91 -8.12
CA LYS A 349 8.12 -17.56 -6.80
C LYS A 349 9.40 -17.18 -6.07
N GLU A 350 10.55 -17.32 -6.72
CA GLU A 350 11.86 -17.08 -6.13
C GLU A 350 12.03 -15.64 -5.62
N VAL A 351 11.65 -14.65 -6.44
CA VAL A 351 11.78 -13.24 -6.11
C VAL A 351 10.82 -12.87 -4.97
N GLN A 352 9.58 -13.34 -5.05
CA GLN A 352 8.55 -13.06 -4.05
C GLN A 352 8.80 -13.73 -2.70
N GLU A 353 9.32 -14.97 -2.69
CA GLU A 353 9.75 -15.66 -1.48
C GLU A 353 10.86 -14.86 -0.78
N LYS A 354 11.91 -14.51 -1.51
CA LYS A 354 13.02 -13.73 -0.98
C LYS A 354 12.60 -12.36 -0.45
N TYR A 355 11.77 -11.64 -1.20
CA TYR A 355 11.28 -10.33 -0.81
C TYR A 355 10.40 -10.41 0.44
N GLY A 356 9.44 -11.34 0.46
CA GLY A 356 8.52 -11.51 1.57
C GLY A 356 9.20 -11.97 2.87
N GLU A 357 10.20 -12.85 2.80
CA GLU A 357 10.99 -13.27 3.96
C GLU A 357 11.79 -12.10 4.55
N LEU A 358 12.36 -11.24 3.71
CA LEU A 358 13.17 -10.11 4.16
C LEU A 358 12.31 -9.00 4.81
N TYR A 359 11.11 -8.72 4.26
CA TYR A 359 10.33 -7.53 4.59
C TYR A 359 8.99 -7.80 5.27
N GLY A 360 8.65 -9.07 5.50
CA GLY A 360 7.41 -9.44 6.18
C GLY A 360 6.16 -9.10 5.36
N GLU A 361 6.26 -9.14 4.04
CA GLU A 361 5.16 -8.93 3.12
C GLU A 361 4.61 -10.26 2.62
N VAL A 362 3.29 -10.39 2.58
CA VAL A 362 2.65 -11.61 2.07
C VAL A 362 2.65 -11.56 0.54
N PRO A 363 3.28 -12.53 -0.14
CA PRO A 363 3.40 -12.55 -1.59
C PRO A 363 2.06 -12.59 -2.32
N ALA A 364 1.98 -11.94 -3.47
CA ALA A 364 0.84 -12.09 -4.38
C ALA A 364 0.84 -13.47 -5.07
N ASN A 365 2.02 -14.05 -5.29
CA ASN A 365 2.19 -15.36 -5.90
C ASN A 365 1.86 -16.48 -4.91
N SER A 366 0.90 -17.35 -5.26
CA SER A 366 0.43 -18.45 -4.41
C SER A 366 1.52 -19.50 -4.13
N GLU A 367 2.39 -19.79 -5.11
CA GLU A 367 3.48 -20.74 -4.90
C GLU A 367 4.54 -20.23 -3.92
N ALA A 368 4.75 -18.90 -3.85
CA ALA A 368 5.61 -18.30 -2.85
C ALA A 368 4.96 -18.39 -1.45
N ARG A 369 3.64 -18.16 -1.34
CA ARG A 369 2.90 -18.32 -0.08
C ARG A 369 2.88 -19.75 0.45
N ASP A 370 3.00 -20.75 -0.43
CA ASP A 370 3.00 -22.17 -0.05
C ASP A 370 4.35 -22.66 0.52
N THR A 371 5.35 -21.78 0.63
CA THR A 371 6.65 -22.16 1.20
C THR A 371 6.61 -22.25 2.74
N ASP A 372 7.59 -22.97 3.30
CA ASP A 372 7.63 -23.24 4.74
C ASP A 372 7.60 -21.97 5.60
N PHE A 373 8.25 -20.89 5.17
CA PHE A 373 8.26 -19.63 5.92
C PHE A 373 6.85 -19.07 6.09
N PHE A 374 6.08 -18.94 5.00
CA PHE A 374 4.74 -18.34 5.05
C PHE A 374 3.70 -19.24 5.70
N GLN A 375 3.86 -20.56 5.62
CA GLN A 375 2.92 -21.51 6.21
C GLN A 375 3.19 -21.79 7.70
N ASN A 376 4.43 -21.71 8.16
CA ASN A 376 4.82 -22.07 9.52
C ASN A 376 5.07 -20.84 10.43
N THR A 377 5.27 -19.66 9.88
CA THR A 377 5.33 -18.42 10.65
C THR A 377 3.90 -17.95 10.95
N GLN A 378 3.49 -17.95 12.23
CA GLN A 378 2.11 -17.77 12.68
C GLN A 378 1.45 -16.52 12.05
N TYR A 379 2.10 -15.35 12.11
CA TYR A 379 1.54 -14.13 11.56
C TYR A 379 1.52 -14.10 10.02
N MET A 380 2.47 -14.74 9.35
CA MET A 380 2.47 -14.87 7.88
C MET A 380 1.33 -15.76 7.40
N LYS A 381 1.05 -16.84 8.15
CA LYS A 381 -0.08 -17.72 7.87
C LYS A 381 -1.42 -16.96 7.97
N VAL A 382 -1.57 -16.11 8.97
CA VAL A 382 -2.76 -15.24 9.10
C VAL A 382 -2.89 -14.31 7.89
N GLY A 383 -1.81 -13.67 7.47
CA GLY A 383 -1.81 -12.83 6.27
C GLY A 383 -2.16 -13.60 4.99
N THR A 384 -1.65 -14.82 4.85
CA THR A 384 -1.99 -15.71 3.73
C THR A 384 -3.50 -16.01 3.73
N ASP A 385 -4.08 -16.38 4.88
CA ASP A 385 -5.51 -16.68 5.01
C ASP A 385 -6.39 -15.45 4.72
N ILE A 386 -5.93 -14.24 5.08
CA ILE A 386 -6.61 -12.98 4.72
C ILE A 386 -6.61 -12.77 3.21
N ILE A 387 -5.46 -12.91 2.55
CA ILE A 387 -5.36 -12.75 1.08
C ILE A 387 -6.19 -13.80 0.34
N GLU A 388 -6.28 -15.02 0.87
CA GLU A 388 -7.13 -16.08 0.30
C GLU A 388 -8.63 -15.88 0.55
N GLY A 389 -9.02 -14.81 1.23
CA GLY A 389 -10.42 -14.44 1.44
C GLY A 389 -11.23 -15.41 2.32
N LYS A 390 -10.58 -16.17 3.21
CA LYS A 390 -11.26 -17.15 4.09
C LYS A 390 -12.18 -16.44 5.07
N ASN A 391 -13.49 -16.54 4.83
CA ASN A 391 -14.56 -15.85 5.60
C ASN A 391 -14.40 -14.31 5.63
N ILE A 392 -13.74 -13.74 4.60
CA ILE A 392 -13.45 -12.32 4.48
C ILE A 392 -14.15 -11.75 3.26
N LYS A 393 -14.73 -10.56 3.41
CA LYS A 393 -15.21 -9.72 2.33
C LYS A 393 -14.39 -8.44 2.31
N PHE A 394 -14.06 -7.99 1.12
CA PHE A 394 -13.37 -6.71 0.96
C PHE A 394 -14.42 -5.63 0.67
N ASN A 395 -14.22 -4.44 1.26
CA ASN A 395 -15.06 -3.31 0.91
C ASN A 395 -14.49 -2.58 -0.32
N ASP A 396 -15.31 -1.75 -0.94
CA ASP A 396 -14.98 -0.94 -2.10
C ASP A 396 -14.38 0.42 -1.71
N THR A 397 -13.33 0.41 -0.88
CA THR A 397 -12.64 1.63 -0.46
C THR A 397 -12.36 2.53 -1.68
N PRO A 398 -12.77 3.81 -1.66
CA PRO A 398 -12.75 4.65 -2.85
C PRO A 398 -11.36 5.24 -3.15
N TYR A 399 -10.36 4.36 -3.36
CA TYR A 399 -8.98 4.77 -3.67
C TYR A 399 -8.87 5.55 -4.98
N TYR A 400 -9.86 5.46 -5.87
CA TYR A 400 -9.91 6.25 -7.09
C TYR A 400 -10.12 7.75 -6.85
N LEU A 401 -10.60 8.16 -5.68
CA LEU A 401 -10.79 9.57 -5.35
C LEU A 401 -9.44 10.22 -5.02
N PRO A 402 -8.97 11.21 -5.82
CA PRO A 402 -7.67 11.84 -5.59
C PRO A 402 -7.53 12.53 -4.24
N SER A 403 -8.64 13.03 -3.67
CA SER A 403 -8.68 13.70 -2.37
C SER A 403 -8.94 12.77 -1.18
N TYR A 404 -9.12 11.47 -1.39
CA TYR A 404 -9.46 10.53 -0.32
C TYR A 404 -8.49 10.57 0.88
N THR A 405 -7.18 10.56 0.61
CA THR A 405 -6.17 10.65 1.67
C THR A 405 -6.23 11.98 2.44
N ASN A 406 -6.57 13.08 1.76
CA ASN A 406 -6.74 14.37 2.40
C ASN A 406 -7.96 14.37 3.33
N VAL A 407 -9.08 13.78 2.88
CA VAL A 407 -10.27 13.60 3.74
C VAL A 407 -9.92 12.83 5.01
N GLN A 408 -9.16 11.73 4.90
CA GLN A 408 -8.69 10.99 6.08
C GLN A 408 -7.85 11.88 7.01
N SER A 409 -6.90 12.63 6.48
CA SER A 409 -6.02 13.50 7.29
C SER A 409 -6.80 14.61 7.99
N ASP A 410 -7.81 15.16 7.34
CA ASP A 410 -8.66 16.21 7.91
C ASP A 410 -9.51 15.70 9.09
N MET A 411 -9.81 14.39 9.13
CA MET A 411 -10.57 13.79 10.25
C MET A 411 -9.72 13.51 11.50
N GLU A 412 -8.41 13.54 11.44
CA GLU A 412 -7.56 13.17 12.58
C GLU A 412 -7.76 14.09 13.80
N ALA A 413 -7.91 15.40 13.58
CA ALA A 413 -8.18 16.35 14.65
C ALA A 413 -9.58 16.16 15.27
N GLN A 414 -10.58 15.82 14.47
CA GLN A 414 -11.95 15.54 14.89
C GLN A 414 -12.03 14.20 15.67
N ILE A 415 -11.24 13.20 15.29
CA ILE A 415 -11.09 11.95 16.06
C ILE A 415 -10.54 12.25 17.46
N GLN A 416 -9.49 13.07 17.56
CA GLN A 416 -8.95 13.48 18.85
C GLN A 416 -9.96 14.29 19.68
N ALA A 417 -10.72 15.17 19.04
CA ALA A 417 -11.81 15.92 19.69
C ALA A 417 -12.90 14.95 20.23
N THR A 418 -13.25 13.94 19.47
CA THR A 418 -14.20 12.90 19.86
C THR A 418 -13.67 12.07 21.05
N MET A 419 -12.41 11.59 21.00
CA MET A 419 -11.78 10.89 22.11
C MET A 419 -11.75 11.73 23.39
N SER A 420 -11.57 13.04 23.25
CA SER A 420 -11.53 13.98 24.39
C SER A 420 -12.94 14.42 24.87
N GLY A 421 -14.01 13.93 24.27
CA GLY A 421 -15.39 14.28 24.61
C GLY A 421 -15.84 15.66 24.16
N ASN A 422 -15.10 16.31 23.25
CA ASN A 422 -15.44 17.63 22.69
C ASN A 422 -16.30 17.55 21.42
N MET A 423 -16.48 16.35 20.87
CA MET A 423 -17.29 16.04 19.70
C MET A 423 -17.98 14.68 19.91
N THR A 424 -19.18 14.50 19.44
CA THR A 424 -19.85 13.20 19.50
C THR A 424 -19.45 12.32 18.30
N PRO A 425 -19.53 10.98 18.44
CA PRO A 425 -19.34 10.07 17.31
C PRO A 425 -20.23 10.37 16.09
N GLU A 426 -21.48 10.77 16.34
CA GLU A 426 -22.42 11.10 15.27
C GLU A 426 -22.00 12.39 14.52
N GLU A 427 -21.55 13.42 15.23
CA GLU A 427 -21.03 14.66 14.62
C GLU A 427 -19.80 14.38 13.77
N LEU A 428 -18.84 13.60 14.29
CA LEU A 428 -17.64 13.17 13.56
C LEU A 428 -17.99 12.48 12.24
N LEU A 429 -18.86 11.46 12.32
CA LEU A 429 -19.19 10.65 11.15
C LEU A 429 -20.05 11.40 10.12
N ASN A 430 -20.87 12.33 10.52
CA ASN A 430 -21.61 13.18 9.60
C ASN A 430 -20.68 14.16 8.85
N GLU A 431 -19.70 14.76 9.54
CA GLU A 431 -18.68 15.60 8.90
C GLU A 431 -17.84 14.78 7.92
N TRP A 432 -17.44 13.57 8.32
CA TRP A 432 -16.68 12.67 7.45
C TRP A 432 -17.45 12.27 6.19
N ALA A 433 -18.73 11.92 6.34
CA ALA A 433 -19.62 11.60 5.22
C ALA A 433 -19.76 12.77 4.24
N GLU A 434 -19.92 14.01 4.75
CA GLU A 434 -20.01 15.21 3.91
C GLU A 434 -18.74 15.44 3.09
N GLN A 435 -17.57 15.23 3.70
CA GLN A 435 -16.29 15.38 2.98
C GLN A 435 -16.09 14.29 1.92
N LEU A 436 -16.45 13.04 2.20
CA LEU A 436 -16.39 11.94 1.22
C LEU A 436 -17.35 12.18 0.04
N GLU A 437 -18.58 12.64 0.31
CA GLU A 437 -19.57 12.95 -0.72
C GLU A 437 -19.11 14.15 -1.57
N THR A 438 -18.47 15.14 -0.96
CA THR A 438 -17.89 16.30 -1.66
C THR A 438 -16.74 15.83 -2.57
N ALA A 439 -15.83 15.03 -2.05
CA ALA A 439 -14.71 14.49 -2.81
C ALA A 439 -15.18 13.67 -4.04
N LYS A 440 -16.24 12.88 -3.85
CA LYS A 440 -16.87 12.11 -4.93
C LYS A 440 -17.50 13.02 -5.99
N ALA A 441 -18.24 14.04 -5.57
CA ALA A 441 -18.89 14.98 -6.49
C ALA A 441 -17.86 15.80 -7.30
N GLU A 442 -16.78 16.27 -6.68
CA GLU A 442 -15.67 16.96 -7.33
C GLU A 442 -14.98 16.07 -8.37
N TYR A 443 -14.78 14.79 -8.03
CA TYR A 443 -14.22 13.83 -8.96
C TYR A 443 -15.14 13.57 -10.16
N GLU A 444 -16.44 13.39 -9.95
CA GLU A 444 -17.43 13.18 -11.01
C GLU A 444 -17.55 14.40 -11.95
N GLU A 445 -17.43 15.63 -11.41
CA GLU A 445 -17.40 16.86 -12.21
C GLU A 445 -16.11 16.93 -13.07
N TRP A 446 -15.00 16.53 -12.52
CA TRP A 446 -13.72 16.54 -13.22
C TRP A 446 -13.64 15.43 -14.31
N ALA A 447 -14.23 14.26 -14.07
CA ALA A 447 -14.17 13.10 -14.95
C ALA A 447 -15.17 13.18 -16.14
N ASN A 448 -16.19 14.09 -16.12
CA ASN A 448 -17.16 14.34 -17.18
C ASN A 448 -16.78 15.54 -18.05
#